data_f9d6659a4da8e9c413f6e22c9df11bae
#
_entry.id   f9d6659a4da8e9c413f6e22c9df11bae
#
_cell.length_a   1.000
_cell.length_b   1.000
_cell.length_c   1.000
_cell.angle_alpha   90.00
_cell.angle_beta   90.00
_cell.angle_gamma   90.00
#
_symmetry.space_group_name_H-M   'P 1'
#
loop_
_entity.id
_entity.type
_entity.pdbx_description
1 polymer ?
#
loop_
_entity_poly.entity_id
_entity_poly.type
_entity_poly.pdbx_seq_one_letter_code
_entity_poly.pdbx_strand_id
1 'polypeptide(L)'
;MITFHLGVMDIPYEDENTTTGSVAEELEARYQIMQTFFDRYGNDIADLMSKDIALSLENMFAGVLPAKDPLAESMSKVHDLFVGFLDNCEMNGLPGVPTRRALEGISKRFKNKKGPPRPSFIDTGKYQATMRAWVSGVLNAFPE
;
A
#
# COMPACT_ATOMS: atom_id res chain seq x y z
N MET A 1 16.53 13.94 -7.47
CA MET A 1 15.04 13.87 -7.46
C MET A 1 14.61 12.76 -6.53
N ILE A 2 13.67 13.03 -5.66
CA ILE A 2 13.08 12.02 -4.78
C ILE A 2 11.95 11.34 -5.53
N THR A 3 11.94 10.02 -5.56
CA THR A 3 10.88 9.23 -6.18
C THR A 3 10.14 8.44 -5.11
N PHE A 4 8.83 8.59 -5.08
CA PHE A 4 7.93 7.84 -4.20
C PHE A 4 7.44 6.58 -4.92
N HIS A 5 7.46 5.46 -4.23
CA HIS A 5 7.07 4.17 -4.78
C HIS A 5 5.98 3.50 -3.95
N LEU A 6 5.06 2.85 -4.63
CA LEU A 6 4.08 1.94 -4.04
C LEU A 6 4.23 0.56 -4.66
N GLY A 7 4.20 -0.46 -3.85
CA GLY A 7 4.32 -1.84 -4.32
C GLY A 7 3.98 -2.84 -3.22
N VAL A 8 4.33 -4.09 -3.45
CA VAL A 8 4.15 -5.16 -2.47
C VAL A 8 5.45 -5.94 -2.29
N MET A 9 5.65 -6.49 -1.09
CA MET A 9 6.68 -7.52 -0.89
C MET A 9 6.20 -8.79 -1.56
N ASP A 10 7.07 -9.40 -2.37
CA ASP A 10 6.75 -10.62 -3.09
C ASP A 10 6.86 -11.84 -2.16
N ILE A 11 5.73 -12.37 -1.76
CA ILE A 11 5.61 -13.51 -0.86
C ILE A 11 4.75 -14.58 -1.53
N PRO A 12 5.16 -15.87 -1.51
CA PRO A 12 4.35 -16.92 -2.11
C PRO A 12 3.06 -17.18 -1.31
N TYR A 13 2.00 -17.52 -2.02
CA TYR A 13 0.79 -18.07 -1.44
C TYR A 13 0.95 -19.58 -1.18
N GLU A 14 -0.03 -20.18 -0.49
CA GLU A 14 0.02 -21.60 -0.12
C GLU A 14 0.04 -22.55 -1.33
N ASP A 15 -0.43 -22.12 -2.48
CA ASP A 15 -0.43 -22.91 -3.72
C ASP A 15 0.92 -22.94 -4.46
N GLU A 16 1.93 -22.28 -3.92
CA GLU A 16 3.31 -22.20 -4.44
C GLU A 16 3.46 -21.59 -5.84
N ASN A 17 2.39 -21.49 -6.60
CA ASN A 17 2.41 -20.98 -7.98
C ASN A 17 2.03 -19.52 -8.09
N THR A 18 1.50 -18.93 -7.03
CA THR A 18 1.03 -17.56 -7.00
C THR A 18 1.75 -16.78 -5.91
N THR A 19 2.21 -15.59 -6.24
CA THR A 19 2.87 -14.69 -5.28
C THR A 19 2.08 -13.39 -5.13
N THR A 20 2.32 -12.68 -4.04
CA THR A 20 1.72 -11.35 -3.84
C THR A 20 2.11 -10.38 -4.94
N GLY A 21 3.33 -10.48 -5.47
CA GLY A 21 3.79 -9.67 -6.62
C GLY A 21 2.99 -9.94 -7.88
N SER A 22 2.76 -11.22 -8.22
CA SER A 22 1.97 -11.57 -9.39
C SER A 22 0.51 -11.16 -9.26
N VAL A 23 -0.06 -11.29 -8.08
CA VAL A 23 -1.43 -10.82 -7.78
C VAL A 23 -1.50 -9.31 -7.91
N ALA A 24 -0.53 -8.58 -7.36
CA ALA A 24 -0.48 -7.13 -7.45
C ALA A 24 -0.41 -6.64 -8.89
N GLU A 25 0.41 -7.27 -9.73
CA GLU A 25 0.48 -6.94 -11.15
C GLU A 25 -0.86 -7.13 -11.86
N GLU A 26 -1.52 -8.25 -11.62
CA GLU A 26 -2.82 -8.54 -12.22
C GLU A 26 -3.90 -7.55 -11.75
N LEU A 27 -3.95 -7.27 -10.46
CA LEU A 27 -4.91 -6.32 -9.89
C LEU A 27 -4.68 -4.90 -10.40
N GLU A 28 -3.42 -4.48 -10.52
CA GLU A 28 -3.09 -3.15 -11.04
C GLU A 28 -3.46 -3.04 -12.52
N ALA A 29 -3.18 -4.08 -13.31
CA ALA A 29 -3.53 -4.11 -14.73
C ALA A 29 -5.05 -4.03 -14.96
N ARG A 30 -5.85 -4.64 -14.09
CA ARG A 30 -7.31 -4.70 -14.23
C ARG A 30 -8.03 -3.53 -13.57
N TYR A 31 -7.60 -3.13 -12.39
CA TYR A 31 -8.35 -2.21 -11.53
C TYR A 31 -7.61 -0.94 -11.17
N GLN A 32 -6.31 -0.86 -11.42
CA GLN A 32 -5.47 0.30 -11.06
C GLN A 32 -5.64 0.69 -9.58
N ILE A 33 -5.50 -0.29 -8.69
CA ILE A 33 -5.77 -0.11 -7.26
C ILE A 33 -4.81 0.91 -6.64
N MET A 34 -3.51 0.74 -6.86
CA MET A 34 -2.50 1.65 -6.30
C MET A 34 -2.54 3.02 -6.94
N GLN A 35 -2.81 3.10 -8.25
CA GLN A 35 -3.00 4.36 -8.93
C GLN A 35 -4.20 5.13 -8.37
N THR A 36 -5.32 4.45 -8.18
CA THR A 36 -6.54 5.06 -7.61
C THR A 36 -6.29 5.51 -6.17
N PHE A 37 -5.60 4.70 -5.38
CA PHE A 37 -5.20 5.07 -4.02
C PHE A 37 -4.34 6.34 -4.03
N PHE A 38 -3.31 6.38 -4.87
CA PHE A 38 -2.43 7.53 -4.97
C PHE A 38 -3.17 8.78 -5.46
N ASP A 39 -4.06 8.64 -6.44
CA ASP A 39 -4.86 9.77 -6.94
C ASP A 39 -5.74 10.37 -5.84
N ARG A 40 -6.26 9.52 -4.95
CA ARG A 40 -7.14 9.95 -3.85
C ARG A 40 -6.38 10.50 -2.66
N TYR A 41 -5.25 9.88 -2.29
CA TYR A 41 -4.51 10.18 -1.06
C TYR A 41 -3.18 10.90 -1.29
N GLY A 42 -2.87 11.29 -2.53
CA GLY A 42 -1.59 11.93 -2.86
C GLY A 42 -1.29 13.18 -2.04
N ASN A 43 -2.28 14.01 -1.78
CA ASN A 43 -2.12 15.21 -0.95
C ASN A 43 -1.84 14.86 0.51
N ASP A 44 -2.54 13.87 1.06
CA ASP A 44 -2.30 13.40 2.43
C ASP A 44 -0.90 12.80 2.58
N ILE A 45 -0.44 12.06 1.58
CA ILE A 45 0.91 11.49 1.53
C ILE A 45 1.95 12.61 1.50
N ALA A 46 1.75 13.62 0.65
CA ALA A 46 2.64 14.78 0.57
C ALA A 46 2.72 15.53 1.91
N ASP A 47 1.59 15.71 2.60
CA ASP A 47 1.55 16.34 3.90
C ASP A 47 2.32 15.54 4.96
N LEU A 48 2.15 14.22 4.99
CA LEU A 48 2.89 13.34 5.90
C LEU A 48 4.40 13.46 5.68
N MET A 49 4.84 13.40 4.42
CA MET A 49 6.25 13.51 4.06
C MET A 49 6.81 14.89 4.43
N SER A 50 6.05 15.94 4.16
CA SER A 50 6.46 17.33 4.49
C SER A 50 6.67 17.53 5.99
N LYS A 51 5.79 16.97 6.81
CA LYS A 51 5.92 17.04 8.28
C LYS A 51 7.17 16.32 8.78
N ASP A 52 7.45 15.14 8.25
CA ASP A 52 8.65 14.38 8.64
C ASP A 52 9.93 15.09 8.22
N ILE A 53 9.96 15.68 7.04
CA ILE A 53 11.11 16.47 6.56
C ILE A 53 11.30 17.71 7.44
N ALA A 54 10.23 18.43 7.75
CA ALA A 54 10.28 19.60 8.62
C ALA A 54 10.82 19.25 10.01
N LEU A 55 10.34 18.16 10.60
CA LEU A 55 10.81 17.68 11.89
C LEU A 55 12.30 17.31 11.85
N SER A 56 12.75 16.65 10.79
CA SER A 56 14.16 16.33 10.60
C SER A 56 15.03 17.57 10.53
N LEU A 57 14.58 18.59 9.81
CA LEU A 57 15.30 19.89 9.71
C LEU A 57 15.35 20.60 11.06
N GLU A 58 14.24 20.64 11.79
CA GLU A 58 14.20 21.23 13.14
C GLU A 58 15.18 20.53 14.08
N ASN A 59 15.22 19.20 14.06
CA ASN A 59 16.15 18.41 14.87
C ASN A 59 17.61 18.70 14.49
N MET A 60 17.93 18.82 13.21
CA MET A 60 19.26 19.16 12.74
C MET A 60 19.69 20.56 13.21
N PHE A 61 18.80 21.53 13.15
CA PHE A 61 19.08 22.90 13.68
C PHE A 61 19.27 22.89 15.18
N ALA A 62 18.64 21.97 15.91
CA ALA A 62 18.83 21.81 17.35
C ALA A 62 20.07 20.96 17.70
N GLY A 63 20.87 20.54 16.72
CA GLY A 63 22.07 19.73 16.94
C GLY A 63 21.81 18.24 17.09
N VAL A 64 20.62 17.76 16.79
CA VAL A 64 20.28 16.34 16.81
C VAL A 64 20.64 15.72 15.46
N LEU A 65 21.32 14.57 15.49
CA LEU A 65 21.65 13.84 14.25
C LEU A 65 20.36 13.38 13.54
N PRO A 66 20.29 13.49 12.20
CA PRO A 66 19.14 13.04 11.46
C PRO A 66 18.98 11.52 11.59
N ALA A 67 17.73 11.05 11.60
CA ALA A 67 17.43 9.63 11.53
C ALA A 67 17.97 9.04 10.22
N LYS A 68 18.35 7.77 10.24
CA LYS A 68 18.83 7.06 9.06
C LYS A 68 17.81 7.07 7.92
N ASP A 69 16.54 6.95 8.27
CA ASP A 69 15.42 7.08 7.34
C ASP A 69 14.40 8.08 7.92
N PRO A 70 14.48 9.36 7.56
CA PRO A 70 13.58 10.37 8.12
C PRO A 70 12.12 10.23 7.66
N LEU A 71 11.85 9.44 6.63
CA LEU A 71 10.51 9.23 6.08
C LEU A 71 9.88 7.88 6.49
N ALA A 72 10.53 7.09 7.35
CA ALA A 72 10.05 5.77 7.75
C ALA A 72 8.66 5.82 8.37
N GLU A 73 8.38 6.79 9.22
CA GLU A 73 7.07 6.96 9.85
C GLU A 73 5.99 7.33 8.83
N SER A 74 6.28 8.25 7.92
CA SER A 74 5.37 8.58 6.82
C SER A 74 5.04 7.36 5.98
N MET A 75 6.03 6.55 5.64
CA MET A 75 5.82 5.34 4.83
C MET A 75 4.96 4.31 5.56
N SER A 76 5.14 4.16 6.86
CA SER A 76 4.28 3.32 7.69
C SER A 76 2.83 3.81 7.70
N LYS A 77 2.63 5.11 7.83
CA LYS A 77 1.28 5.71 7.78
C LYS A 77 0.62 5.58 6.42
N VAL A 78 1.39 5.64 5.33
CA VAL A 78 0.87 5.38 3.98
C VAL A 78 0.37 3.94 3.87
N HIS A 79 1.08 2.98 4.45
CA HIS A 79 0.62 1.59 4.53
C HIS A 79 -0.73 1.49 5.25
N ASP A 80 -0.86 2.15 6.40
CA ASP A 80 -2.12 2.15 7.16
C ASP A 80 -3.28 2.79 6.39
N LEU A 81 -3.01 3.87 5.65
CA LEU A 81 -4.00 4.49 4.77
C LEU A 81 -4.46 3.53 3.66
N PHE A 82 -3.54 2.78 3.08
CA PHE A 82 -3.86 1.79 2.05
C PHE A 82 -4.71 0.64 2.61
N VAL A 83 -4.36 0.14 3.79
CA VAL A 83 -5.15 -0.88 4.49
C VAL A 83 -6.58 -0.37 4.72
N GLY A 84 -6.73 0.83 5.24
CA GLY A 84 -8.04 1.45 5.44
C GLY A 84 -8.80 1.68 4.14
N PHE A 85 -8.12 2.07 3.08
CA PHE A 85 -8.70 2.27 1.75
C PHE A 85 -9.38 1.01 1.22
N LEU A 86 -8.76 -0.16 1.39
CA LEU A 86 -9.35 -1.43 1.00
C LEU A 86 -10.42 -1.91 2.01
N ASP A 87 -10.16 -1.78 3.30
CA ASP A 87 -11.12 -2.19 4.36
C ASP A 87 -12.43 -1.42 4.26
N ASN A 88 -12.37 -0.14 3.93
CA ASN A 88 -13.54 0.73 3.80
C ASN A 88 -14.21 0.66 2.42
N CYS A 89 -13.79 -0.27 1.56
CA CYS A 89 -14.37 -0.46 0.24
C CYS A 89 -14.37 0.81 -0.63
N GLU A 90 -13.35 1.65 -0.53
CA GLU A 90 -13.30 2.93 -1.23
C GLU A 90 -13.19 2.80 -2.75
N MET A 91 -12.87 1.61 -3.25
CA MET A 91 -12.91 1.30 -4.69
C MET A 91 -14.32 1.03 -5.23
N ASN A 92 -15.33 0.86 -4.36
CA ASN A 92 -16.69 0.59 -4.80
C ASN A 92 -17.22 1.73 -5.67
N GLY A 93 -17.93 1.38 -6.72
CA GLY A 93 -18.43 2.34 -7.70
C GLY A 93 -17.56 2.48 -8.95
N LEU A 94 -16.33 1.97 -8.93
CA LEU A 94 -15.48 1.88 -10.12
C LEU A 94 -15.86 0.66 -10.97
N PRO A 95 -15.52 0.63 -12.27
CA PRO A 95 -15.84 -0.50 -13.13
C PRO A 95 -15.35 -1.85 -12.55
N GLY A 96 -16.28 -2.79 -12.39
CA GLY A 96 -15.98 -4.10 -11.84
C GLY A 96 -15.85 -4.18 -10.32
N VAL A 97 -16.13 -3.10 -9.59
CA VAL A 97 -16.04 -3.05 -8.13
C VAL A 97 -17.39 -2.62 -7.53
N PRO A 98 -17.93 -3.36 -6.55
CA PRO A 98 -17.37 -4.55 -5.91
C PRO A 98 -17.27 -5.75 -6.85
N THR A 99 -16.24 -6.57 -6.64
CA THR A 99 -16.05 -7.76 -7.46
C THR A 99 -17.07 -8.84 -7.12
N ARG A 100 -17.42 -9.67 -8.11
CA ARG A 100 -18.34 -10.80 -7.89
C ARG A 100 -17.86 -11.71 -6.78
N ARG A 101 -16.55 -12.01 -6.74
CA ARG A 101 -15.97 -12.86 -5.69
C ARG A 101 -16.16 -12.26 -4.29
N ALA A 102 -16.00 -10.97 -4.14
CA ALA A 102 -16.21 -10.29 -2.87
C ALA A 102 -17.68 -10.33 -2.44
N LEU A 103 -18.59 -10.05 -3.36
CA LEU A 103 -20.04 -10.08 -3.09
C LEU A 103 -20.54 -11.48 -2.73
N GLU A 104 -20.05 -12.50 -3.42
CA GLU A 104 -20.46 -13.90 -3.22
C GLU A 104 -19.60 -14.61 -2.15
N GLY A 105 -18.57 -13.97 -1.62
CA GLY A 105 -17.67 -14.56 -0.64
C GLY A 105 -16.87 -15.73 -1.16
N ILE A 106 -16.58 -15.78 -2.48
CA ILE A 106 -15.85 -16.87 -3.12
C ILE A 106 -14.36 -16.75 -2.81
N SER A 107 -13.76 -17.82 -2.31
CA SER A 107 -12.33 -17.92 -2.11
C SER A 107 -11.81 -19.29 -2.56
N LYS A 108 -10.61 -19.30 -3.15
CA LYS A 108 -9.92 -20.55 -3.51
C LYS A 108 -9.57 -21.42 -2.30
N ARG A 109 -9.55 -20.83 -1.09
CA ARG A 109 -9.30 -21.58 0.15
C ARG A 109 -10.42 -22.57 0.51
N PHE A 110 -11.63 -22.37 -0.02
CA PHE A 110 -12.80 -23.15 0.32
C PHE A 110 -13.25 -23.95 -0.90
N LYS A 111 -13.36 -25.26 -0.72
CA LYS A 111 -13.67 -26.20 -1.82
C LYS A 111 -14.99 -25.97 -2.54
N ASN A 112 -15.97 -25.29 -1.93
CA ASN A 112 -17.31 -25.14 -2.55
C ASN A 112 -18.07 -23.97 -1.94
N LYS A 113 -17.57 -22.69 -2.03
CA LYS A 113 -18.40 -21.90 -1.18
C LYS A 113 -18.51 -20.44 -1.45
N LYS A 114 -19.76 -20.10 -1.54
CA LYS A 114 -20.23 -18.77 -1.25
C LYS A 114 -20.20 -18.57 0.27
N GLY A 115 -19.34 -17.67 0.73
CA GLY A 115 -19.31 -17.21 2.11
C GLY A 115 -20.01 -15.85 2.27
N PRO A 116 -19.86 -15.19 3.42
CA PRO A 116 -20.36 -13.83 3.59
C PRO A 116 -19.67 -12.86 2.64
N PRO A 117 -20.33 -11.77 2.22
CA PRO A 117 -19.68 -10.71 1.47
C PRO A 117 -18.49 -10.13 2.24
N ARG A 118 -17.47 -9.73 1.49
CA ARG A 118 -16.27 -9.12 2.06
C ARG A 118 -15.84 -7.93 1.21
N PRO A 119 -14.94 -7.05 1.71
CA PRO A 119 -14.34 -6.00 0.90
C PRO A 119 -13.63 -6.59 -0.32
N SER A 120 -13.75 -5.92 -1.47
CA SER A 120 -13.06 -6.33 -2.69
C SER A 120 -11.54 -6.30 -2.49
N PHE A 121 -10.84 -7.25 -3.11
CA PHE A 121 -9.37 -7.37 -3.07
C PHE A 121 -8.81 -7.87 -1.73
N ILE A 122 -9.65 -8.16 -0.75
CA ILE A 122 -9.27 -8.75 0.52
C ILE A 122 -9.84 -10.16 0.63
N ASP A 123 -8.99 -11.17 0.60
CA ASP A 123 -9.35 -12.56 0.86
C ASP A 123 -8.58 -13.07 2.08
N THR A 124 -7.27 -13.29 1.94
CA THR A 124 -6.41 -13.67 3.07
C THR A 124 -5.82 -12.47 3.80
N GLY A 125 -5.91 -11.28 3.21
CA GLY A 125 -5.25 -10.07 3.68
C GLY A 125 -3.77 -9.97 3.31
N LYS A 126 -3.21 -10.95 2.61
CA LYS A 126 -1.78 -10.94 2.21
C LYS A 126 -1.42 -9.78 1.30
N TYR A 127 -2.24 -9.50 0.29
CA TYR A 127 -1.99 -8.39 -0.63
C TYR A 127 -1.91 -7.06 0.12
N GLN A 128 -2.88 -6.79 0.96
CA GLN A 128 -2.97 -5.59 1.77
C GLN A 128 -1.83 -5.50 2.79
N ALA A 129 -1.50 -6.60 3.46
CA ALA A 129 -0.46 -6.65 4.49
C ALA A 129 0.94 -6.51 3.92
N THR A 130 1.19 -6.98 2.70
CA THR A 130 2.51 -6.92 2.05
C THR A 130 2.76 -5.64 1.28
N MET A 131 1.77 -4.75 1.19
CA MET A 131 1.94 -3.44 0.57
C MET A 131 3.07 -2.66 1.27
N ARG A 132 3.90 -2.01 0.47
CA ARG A 132 4.99 -1.15 0.94
C ARG A 132 4.99 0.15 0.17
N ALA A 133 5.28 1.22 0.90
CA ALA A 133 5.63 2.51 0.33
C ALA A 133 7.10 2.78 0.66
N TRP A 134 7.83 3.32 -0.30
CA TRP A 134 9.23 3.70 -0.05
C TRP A 134 9.63 4.86 -0.95
N VAL A 135 10.77 5.45 -0.61
CA VAL A 135 11.31 6.60 -1.33
C VAL A 135 12.73 6.26 -1.78
N SER A 136 13.08 6.67 -2.99
CA SER A 136 14.45 6.56 -3.51
C SER A 136 14.95 7.91 -4.03
N GLY A 137 16.26 8.05 -4.18
CA GLY A 137 16.89 9.24 -4.74
C GLY A 137 17.74 10.00 -3.70
N VAL A 138 17.59 11.31 -3.61
CA VAL A 138 18.50 12.22 -2.89
C VAL A 138 18.68 11.90 -1.41
N LEU A 139 17.73 11.22 -0.76
CA LEU A 139 17.86 10.84 0.66
C LEU A 139 19.03 9.87 0.92
N ASN A 140 19.53 9.20 -0.11
CA ASN A 140 20.72 8.35 -0.03
C ASN A 140 22.04 9.16 -0.13
N ALA A 141 21.95 10.45 -0.33
CA ALA A 141 23.12 11.33 -0.51
C ALA A 141 23.64 11.94 0.81
N PHE A 142 23.05 11.63 1.94
CA PHE A 142 23.64 12.03 3.23
C PHE A 142 24.86 11.15 3.50
N PRO A 143 26.04 11.73 3.68
CA PRO A 143 27.23 10.93 3.97
C PRO A 143 27.03 10.16 5.29
N GLU A 144 27.39 8.89 5.24
CA GLU A 144 27.41 8.04 6.43
C GLU A 144 28.37 8.59 7.48
#